data_eaf23f3449be94f852c7ad8aa9902a78
#
_entry.id   eaf23f3449be94f852c7ad8aa9902a78
#
_cell.length_a   1.000
_cell.length_b   1.000
_cell.length_c   1.000
_cell.angle_alpha   90.00
_cell.angle_beta   90.00
_cell.angle_gamma   90.00
#
_symmetry.space_group_name_H-M   'P 1'
#
loop_
_entity.id
_entity.type
_entity.pdbx_description
1 polymer ?
#
loop_
_entity_poly.entity_id
_entity_poly.type
_entity_poly.pdbx_seq_one_letter_code
_entity_poly.pdbx_strand_id
1 'polypeptide(L)'
;MNNIVENNNLSTFPAVTQRALETLNTARNAWLDARRKQKAAADNIATIRQRRAEMEAITNALNEEWRTLFRKSQGVISKEMKKLRAEIALGRETLEDFDDLLAAQESENALLPQEAAELAGKYIHAHDALVGIRAKQIWEDFMQLHGKALIQTLSLLKSTMGREASVVVGVVHSVNDPDTVLKDFIHKNIIKPALTNDAMPEQDPVFKLAGVAPDYAARLDFSKQLSPAALHKMKIRQEQMLLQKNNSVSEGL
;
A
#
# COMPACT_ATOMS: atom_id res chain seq x y z
N MET A 1 10.65 -1.87 -21.60
CA MET A 1 11.82 -2.67 -22.06
C MET A 1 12.90 -2.75 -20.98
N ASN A 2 12.64 -3.34 -19.78
CA ASN A 2 13.64 -3.43 -18.70
C ASN A 2 13.67 -4.79 -17.98
N ASN A 3 13.06 -5.85 -18.56
CA ASN A 3 12.94 -7.13 -17.86
C ASN A 3 14.03 -8.18 -18.20
N ILE A 4 15.04 -7.86 -19.01
CA ILE A 4 16.02 -8.86 -19.46
C ILE A 4 17.36 -8.76 -18.72
N VAL A 5 17.66 -7.65 -18.04
CA VAL A 5 18.93 -7.45 -17.34
C VAL A 5 18.93 -8.03 -15.91
N GLU A 6 17.75 -8.24 -15.31
CA GLU A 6 17.63 -8.64 -13.89
C GLU A 6 17.88 -10.12 -13.63
N ASN A 7 17.66 -11.01 -14.62
CA ASN A 7 17.75 -12.46 -14.38
C ASN A 7 19.18 -13.01 -14.21
N ASN A 8 20.21 -12.32 -14.73
CA ASN A 8 21.58 -12.81 -14.64
C ASN A 8 22.25 -12.58 -13.27
N ASN A 9 21.70 -11.70 -12.41
CA ASN A 9 22.26 -11.43 -11.09
C ASN A 9 21.66 -12.30 -9.97
N LEU A 10 20.52 -12.94 -10.20
CA LEU A 10 19.85 -13.77 -9.19
C LEU A 10 20.61 -15.08 -8.90
N SER A 11 21.27 -15.65 -9.89
CA SER A 11 22.00 -16.94 -9.77
C SER A 11 23.22 -16.88 -8.83
N THR A 12 23.65 -15.69 -8.43
CA THR A 12 24.79 -15.49 -7.52
C THR A 12 24.42 -15.57 -6.03
N PHE A 13 23.13 -15.52 -5.70
CA PHE A 13 22.68 -15.56 -4.31
C PHE A 13 22.36 -16.98 -3.83
N PRO A 14 22.41 -17.23 -2.50
CA PRO A 14 21.91 -18.48 -1.93
C PRO A 14 20.45 -18.75 -2.31
N ALA A 15 20.06 -20.00 -2.49
CA ALA A 15 18.71 -20.38 -2.93
C ALA A 15 17.56 -19.79 -2.09
N VAL A 16 17.78 -19.60 -0.78
CA VAL A 16 16.80 -18.98 0.12
C VAL A 16 16.58 -17.51 -0.24
N THR A 17 17.66 -16.77 -0.51
CA THR A 17 17.58 -15.35 -0.91
C THR A 17 16.96 -15.20 -2.30
N GLN A 18 17.27 -16.09 -3.24
CA GLN A 18 16.64 -16.09 -4.56
C GLN A 18 15.14 -16.25 -4.45
N ARG A 19 14.65 -17.24 -3.70
CA ARG A 19 13.21 -17.47 -3.48
C ARG A 19 12.54 -16.27 -2.79
N ALA A 20 13.22 -15.63 -1.85
CA ALA A 20 12.69 -14.45 -1.17
C ALA A 20 12.57 -13.24 -2.13
N LEU A 21 13.55 -13.04 -3.03
CA LEU A 21 13.50 -12.03 -4.09
C LEU A 21 12.40 -12.31 -5.10
N GLU A 22 12.20 -13.56 -5.51
CA GLU A 22 11.10 -13.97 -6.40
C GLU A 22 9.74 -13.69 -5.74
N THR A 23 9.60 -14.03 -4.45
CA THR A 23 8.38 -13.78 -3.67
C THR A 23 8.10 -12.28 -3.56
N LEU A 24 9.13 -11.48 -3.28
CA LEU A 24 9.05 -10.03 -3.23
C LEU A 24 8.58 -9.45 -4.58
N ASN A 25 9.21 -9.84 -5.68
CA ASN A 25 8.88 -9.35 -7.01
C ASN A 25 7.46 -9.74 -7.42
N THR A 26 7.05 -10.98 -7.11
CA THR A 26 5.68 -11.44 -7.36
C THR A 26 4.66 -10.61 -6.57
N ALA A 27 4.90 -10.40 -5.28
CA ALA A 27 4.01 -9.60 -4.43
C ALA A 27 3.97 -8.13 -4.86
N ARG A 28 5.12 -7.54 -5.23
CA ARG A 28 5.23 -6.17 -5.74
C ARG A 28 4.44 -6.00 -7.05
N ASN A 29 4.60 -6.92 -7.99
CA ASN A 29 3.90 -6.87 -9.27
C ASN A 29 2.38 -7.00 -9.07
N ALA A 30 1.93 -7.92 -8.22
CA ALA A 30 0.52 -8.09 -7.90
C ALA A 30 -0.10 -6.80 -7.31
N TRP A 31 0.61 -6.15 -6.36
CA TRP A 31 0.19 -4.86 -5.82
C TRP A 31 0.14 -3.76 -6.88
N LEU A 32 1.17 -3.63 -7.73
CA LEU A 32 1.19 -2.63 -8.80
C LEU A 32 0.07 -2.83 -9.81
N ASP A 33 -0.29 -4.09 -10.12
CA ASP A 33 -1.40 -4.42 -10.99
C ASP A 33 -2.75 -4.03 -10.39
N ALA A 34 -2.98 -4.33 -9.12
CA ALA A 34 -4.20 -3.93 -8.41
C ALA A 34 -4.33 -2.40 -8.34
N ARG A 35 -3.23 -1.70 -8.09
CA ARG A 35 -3.19 -0.24 -8.07
C ARG A 35 -3.49 0.36 -9.44
N ARG A 36 -2.99 -0.25 -10.52
CA ARG A 36 -3.32 0.16 -11.90
C ARG A 36 -4.81 -0.02 -12.21
N LYS A 37 -5.40 -1.16 -11.80
CA LYS A 37 -6.85 -1.41 -11.94
C LYS A 37 -7.66 -0.37 -11.17
N GLN A 38 -7.30 -0.11 -9.91
CA GLN A 38 -7.97 0.90 -9.08
C GLN A 38 -7.92 2.29 -9.72
N LYS A 39 -6.75 2.70 -10.24
CA LYS A 39 -6.59 3.98 -10.93
C LYS A 39 -7.45 4.05 -12.19
N ALA A 40 -7.42 3.02 -13.02
CA ALA A 40 -8.22 2.97 -14.25
C ALA A 40 -9.73 3.08 -13.96
N ALA A 41 -10.21 2.40 -12.90
CA ALA A 41 -11.59 2.51 -12.45
C ALA A 41 -11.94 3.93 -11.98
N ALA A 42 -11.06 4.56 -11.20
CA ALA A 42 -11.24 5.94 -10.75
C ALA A 42 -11.26 6.94 -11.91
N ASP A 43 -10.35 6.79 -12.88
CA ASP A 43 -10.28 7.63 -14.07
C ASP A 43 -11.55 7.46 -14.94
N ASN A 44 -12.08 6.24 -15.05
CA ASN A 44 -13.33 5.97 -15.76
C ASN A 44 -14.53 6.66 -15.08
N ILE A 45 -14.68 6.49 -13.76
CA ILE A 45 -15.74 7.15 -12.98
C ILE A 45 -15.64 8.68 -13.09
N ALA A 46 -14.43 9.23 -13.03
CA ALA A 46 -14.22 10.68 -13.20
C ALA A 46 -14.68 11.16 -14.59
N THR A 47 -14.39 10.40 -15.65
CA THR A 47 -14.83 10.69 -17.01
C THR A 47 -16.36 10.68 -17.14
N ILE A 48 -17.03 9.69 -16.54
CA ILE A 48 -18.50 9.62 -16.56
C ILE A 48 -19.10 10.81 -15.80
N ARG A 49 -18.56 11.15 -14.62
CA ARG A 49 -19.01 12.32 -13.85
C ARG A 49 -18.86 13.63 -14.62
N GLN A 50 -17.76 13.79 -15.36
CA GLN A 50 -17.56 14.96 -16.20
C GLN A 50 -18.61 15.04 -17.30
N ARG A 51 -18.86 13.95 -18.03
CA ARG A 51 -19.89 13.90 -19.09
C ARG A 51 -21.29 14.19 -18.55
N ARG A 52 -21.61 13.63 -17.37
CA ARG A 52 -22.86 13.95 -16.67
C ARG A 52 -23.01 15.45 -16.36
N ALA A 53 -21.95 16.08 -15.84
CA ALA A 53 -21.96 17.51 -15.53
C ALA A 53 -22.12 18.38 -16.81
N GLU A 54 -21.49 17.99 -17.92
CA GLU A 54 -21.65 18.65 -19.22
C GLU A 54 -23.10 18.54 -19.72
N MET A 55 -23.72 17.37 -19.63
CA MET A 55 -25.12 17.16 -20.00
C MET A 55 -26.08 17.94 -19.10
N GLU A 56 -25.81 18.01 -17.80
CA GLU A 56 -26.59 18.80 -16.84
C GLU A 56 -26.56 20.30 -17.18
N ALA A 57 -25.38 20.82 -17.53
CA ALA A 57 -25.22 22.22 -17.96
C ALA A 57 -26.01 22.54 -19.23
N ILE A 58 -25.97 21.64 -20.24
CA ILE A 58 -26.72 21.76 -21.49
C ILE A 58 -28.23 21.73 -21.19
N THR A 59 -28.71 20.76 -20.44
CA THR A 59 -30.13 20.61 -20.10
C THR A 59 -30.67 21.83 -19.33
N ASN A 60 -29.88 22.37 -18.40
CA ASN A 60 -30.22 23.57 -17.66
C ASN A 60 -30.28 24.80 -18.57
N ALA A 61 -29.35 24.97 -19.51
CA ALA A 61 -29.37 26.08 -20.47
C ALA A 61 -30.63 26.03 -21.36
N LEU A 62 -30.97 24.86 -21.91
CA LEU A 62 -32.18 24.66 -22.70
C LEU A 62 -33.45 24.96 -21.89
N ASN A 63 -33.47 24.58 -20.61
CA ASN A 63 -34.61 24.88 -19.73
C ASN A 63 -34.78 26.36 -19.46
N GLU A 64 -33.69 27.11 -19.28
CA GLU A 64 -33.76 28.58 -19.12
C GLU A 64 -34.16 29.27 -20.42
N GLU A 65 -33.71 28.80 -21.58
CA GLU A 65 -34.16 29.30 -22.87
C GLU A 65 -35.66 29.07 -23.07
N TRP A 66 -36.14 27.85 -22.79
CA TRP A 66 -37.58 27.53 -22.84
C TRP A 66 -38.41 28.46 -21.94
N ARG A 67 -37.98 28.66 -20.68
CA ARG A 67 -38.66 29.57 -19.73
C ARG A 67 -38.71 31.00 -20.24
N THR A 68 -37.65 31.46 -20.87
CA THR A 68 -37.57 32.81 -21.43
C THR A 68 -38.54 33.00 -22.61
N LEU A 69 -38.57 32.03 -23.54
CA LEU A 69 -39.52 32.04 -24.66
C LEU A 69 -40.96 31.95 -24.20
N PHE A 70 -41.28 31.13 -23.17
CA PHE A 70 -42.61 30.99 -22.61
C PHE A 70 -43.13 32.29 -21.98
N ARG A 71 -42.27 32.99 -21.27
CA ARG A 71 -42.62 34.31 -20.71
C ARG A 71 -42.85 35.37 -21.80
N LYS A 72 -41.99 35.41 -22.81
CA LYS A 72 -42.09 36.34 -23.95
C LYS A 72 -43.37 36.11 -24.78
N SER A 73 -43.75 34.85 -24.96
CA SER A 73 -44.95 34.48 -25.72
C SER A 73 -46.26 34.54 -24.90
N GLN A 74 -46.19 35.03 -23.65
CA GLN A 74 -47.37 35.09 -22.76
C GLN A 74 -48.09 33.73 -22.63
N GLY A 75 -47.32 32.64 -22.63
CA GLY A 75 -47.82 31.27 -22.48
C GLY A 75 -48.22 30.57 -23.79
N VAL A 76 -48.13 31.22 -24.93
CA VAL A 76 -48.40 30.58 -26.24
C VAL A 76 -47.25 29.66 -26.64
N ILE A 77 -47.53 28.38 -26.80
CA ILE A 77 -46.52 27.36 -27.08
C ILE A 77 -46.27 27.30 -28.60
N SER A 78 -45.08 27.69 -29.04
CA SER A 78 -44.62 27.59 -30.40
C SER A 78 -44.10 26.19 -30.75
N LYS A 79 -43.90 25.91 -32.05
CA LYS A 79 -43.26 24.66 -32.51
C LYS A 79 -41.84 24.51 -31.97
N GLU A 80 -41.10 25.61 -31.91
CA GLU A 80 -39.76 25.68 -31.36
C GLU A 80 -39.73 25.33 -29.86
N MET A 81 -40.64 25.86 -29.06
CA MET A 81 -40.76 25.53 -27.64
C MET A 81 -41.12 24.06 -27.41
N LYS A 82 -41.92 23.44 -28.28
CA LYS A 82 -42.18 21.99 -28.22
C LYS A 82 -40.91 21.17 -28.46
N LYS A 83 -40.06 21.60 -29.43
CA LYS A 83 -38.77 20.96 -29.71
C LYS A 83 -37.83 21.10 -28.51
N LEU A 84 -37.66 22.30 -27.97
CA LEU A 84 -36.84 22.49 -26.74
C LEU A 84 -37.31 21.64 -25.57
N ARG A 85 -38.64 21.50 -25.38
CA ARG A 85 -39.17 20.63 -24.33
C ARG A 85 -38.86 19.16 -24.50
N ALA A 86 -38.86 18.68 -25.75
CA ALA A 86 -38.45 17.31 -26.08
C ALA A 86 -36.94 17.10 -25.82
N GLU A 87 -36.09 18.06 -26.19
CA GLU A 87 -34.66 18.02 -25.91
C GLU A 87 -34.35 18.06 -24.40
N ILE A 88 -35.08 18.86 -23.60
CA ILE A 88 -34.97 18.87 -22.14
C ILE A 88 -35.40 17.53 -21.54
N ALA A 89 -36.47 16.90 -22.06
CA ALA A 89 -36.92 15.59 -21.57
C ALA A 89 -35.84 14.51 -21.85
N LEU A 90 -35.30 14.47 -23.07
CA LEU A 90 -34.21 13.57 -23.42
C LEU A 90 -32.95 13.81 -22.57
N GLY A 91 -32.60 15.11 -22.32
CA GLY A 91 -31.48 15.44 -21.45
C GLY A 91 -31.64 14.92 -20.02
N ARG A 92 -32.86 14.96 -19.48
CA ARG A 92 -33.14 14.42 -18.13
C ARG A 92 -33.05 12.91 -18.08
N GLU A 93 -33.61 12.21 -19.08
CA GLU A 93 -33.49 10.76 -19.22
C GLU A 93 -32.02 10.35 -19.30
N THR A 94 -31.22 11.05 -20.12
CA THR A 94 -29.75 10.80 -20.21
C THR A 94 -29.03 11.05 -18.87
N LEU A 95 -29.48 12.01 -18.06
CA LEU A 95 -28.89 12.21 -16.72
C LEU A 95 -29.22 11.06 -15.77
N GLU A 96 -30.43 10.49 -15.83
CA GLU A 96 -30.80 9.30 -15.07
C GLU A 96 -29.94 8.09 -15.49
N ASP A 97 -29.71 7.91 -16.81
CA ASP A 97 -28.81 6.87 -17.33
C ASP A 97 -27.37 7.03 -16.82
N PHE A 98 -26.86 8.27 -16.74
CA PHE A 98 -25.54 8.53 -16.13
C PHE A 98 -25.49 8.20 -14.65
N ASP A 99 -26.54 8.51 -13.89
CA ASP A 99 -26.62 8.22 -12.45
C ASP A 99 -26.63 6.70 -12.23
N ASP A 100 -27.38 5.93 -13.03
CA ASP A 100 -27.40 4.48 -12.99
C ASP A 100 -26.04 3.87 -13.37
N LEU A 101 -25.40 4.41 -14.41
CA LEU A 101 -24.06 3.97 -14.82
C LEU A 101 -23.01 4.23 -13.75
N LEU A 102 -23.05 5.40 -13.09
CA LEU A 102 -22.15 5.73 -11.99
C LEU A 102 -22.36 4.79 -10.81
N ALA A 103 -23.60 4.54 -10.42
CA ALA A 103 -23.92 3.64 -9.32
C ALA A 103 -23.42 2.21 -9.60
N ALA A 104 -23.58 1.72 -10.85
CA ALA A 104 -23.07 0.43 -11.27
C ALA A 104 -21.54 0.36 -11.18
N GLN A 105 -20.83 1.37 -11.75
CA GLN A 105 -19.36 1.40 -11.75
C GLN A 105 -18.78 1.54 -10.34
N GLU A 106 -19.38 2.36 -9.48
CA GLU A 106 -18.96 2.49 -8.08
C GLU A 106 -19.15 1.18 -7.30
N SER A 107 -20.26 0.48 -7.54
CA SER A 107 -20.53 -0.81 -6.91
C SER A 107 -19.56 -1.90 -7.38
N GLU A 108 -19.32 -2.01 -8.68
CA GLU A 108 -18.39 -2.99 -9.27
C GLU A 108 -16.95 -2.79 -8.77
N ASN A 109 -16.52 -1.55 -8.60
CA ASN A 109 -15.15 -1.20 -8.23
C ASN A 109 -14.95 -0.95 -6.72
N ALA A 110 -15.99 -1.14 -5.91
CA ALA A 110 -15.97 -0.80 -4.48
C ALA A 110 -14.87 -1.54 -3.69
N LEU A 111 -14.48 -2.76 -4.10
CA LEU A 111 -13.47 -3.58 -3.41
C LEU A 111 -12.04 -3.36 -3.91
N LEU A 112 -11.82 -2.68 -5.04
CA LEU A 112 -10.47 -2.46 -5.58
C LEU A 112 -9.50 -1.76 -4.61
N PRO A 113 -9.91 -0.74 -3.83
CA PRO A 113 -9.03 -0.14 -2.83
C PRO A 113 -8.59 -1.13 -1.76
N GLN A 114 -9.48 -2.02 -1.33
CA GLN A 114 -9.19 -3.04 -0.34
C GLN A 114 -8.24 -4.11 -0.91
N GLU A 115 -8.46 -4.56 -2.15
CA GLU A 115 -7.57 -5.50 -2.84
C GLU A 115 -6.15 -4.91 -2.95
N ALA A 116 -6.03 -3.65 -3.34
CA ALA A 116 -4.74 -2.96 -3.41
C ALA A 116 -4.07 -2.87 -2.03
N ALA A 117 -4.83 -2.59 -0.96
CA ALA A 117 -4.31 -2.53 0.41
C ALA A 117 -3.83 -3.89 0.93
N GLU A 118 -4.56 -4.98 0.66
CA GLU A 118 -4.16 -6.33 1.02
C GLU A 118 -2.89 -6.79 0.29
N LEU A 119 -2.79 -6.48 -1.00
CA LEU A 119 -1.61 -6.81 -1.81
C LEU A 119 -0.40 -5.94 -1.43
N ALA A 120 -0.62 -4.67 -1.03
CA ALA A 120 0.42 -3.83 -0.45
C ALA A 120 0.98 -4.44 0.84
N GLY A 121 0.12 -4.96 1.72
CA GLY A 121 0.53 -5.68 2.92
C GLY A 121 1.39 -6.90 2.61
N LYS A 122 1.00 -7.72 1.63
CA LYS A 122 1.80 -8.88 1.20
C LYS A 122 3.17 -8.48 0.67
N TYR A 123 3.24 -7.39 -0.10
CA TYR A 123 4.51 -6.85 -0.61
C TYR A 123 5.41 -6.36 0.54
N ILE A 124 4.87 -5.60 1.51
CA ILE A 124 5.62 -5.13 2.69
C ILE A 124 6.16 -6.32 3.49
N HIS A 125 5.33 -7.32 3.79
CA HIS A 125 5.76 -8.52 4.51
C HIS A 125 6.82 -9.33 3.76
N ALA A 126 6.72 -9.44 2.43
CA ALA A 126 7.74 -10.10 1.62
C ALA A 126 9.08 -9.34 1.66
N HIS A 127 9.04 -8.01 1.68
CA HIS A 127 10.21 -7.16 1.83
C HIS A 127 10.86 -7.36 3.21
N ASP A 128 10.08 -7.30 4.28
CA ASP A 128 10.58 -7.49 5.66
C ASP A 128 11.19 -8.89 5.84
N ALA A 129 10.58 -9.92 5.26
CA ALA A 129 11.13 -11.28 5.27
C ALA A 129 12.47 -11.37 4.54
N LEU A 130 12.61 -10.73 3.38
CA LEU A 130 13.88 -10.67 2.63
C LEU A 130 14.96 -9.96 3.44
N VAL A 131 14.64 -8.81 4.05
CA VAL A 131 15.56 -8.06 4.92
C VAL A 131 16.02 -8.93 6.08
N GLY A 132 15.09 -9.64 6.73
CA GLY A 132 15.41 -10.55 7.84
C GLY A 132 16.33 -11.70 7.41
N ILE A 133 16.09 -12.33 6.25
CA ILE A 133 16.95 -13.37 5.68
C ILE A 133 18.35 -12.81 5.42
N ARG A 134 18.44 -11.65 4.79
CA ARG A 134 19.74 -11.07 4.45
C ARG A 134 20.52 -10.62 5.68
N ALA A 135 19.86 -10.01 6.65
CA ALA A 135 20.50 -9.63 7.91
C ALA A 135 21.09 -10.84 8.64
N LYS A 136 20.36 -11.98 8.66
CA LYS A 136 20.83 -13.22 9.25
C LYS A 136 22.05 -13.76 8.51
N GLN A 137 22.07 -13.76 7.18
CA GLN A 137 23.20 -14.19 6.37
C GLN A 137 24.45 -13.33 6.64
N ILE A 138 24.30 -12.00 6.61
CA ILE A 138 25.41 -11.07 6.91
C ILE A 138 25.98 -11.36 8.30
N TRP A 139 25.12 -11.62 9.28
CA TRP A 139 25.55 -11.98 10.63
C TRP A 139 26.27 -13.33 10.68
N GLU A 140 25.76 -14.34 9.99
CA GLU A 140 26.40 -15.67 9.91
C GLU A 140 27.77 -15.58 9.24
N ASP A 141 27.89 -14.84 8.13
CA ASP A 141 29.16 -14.60 7.43
C ASP A 141 30.17 -13.86 8.35
N PHE A 142 29.70 -12.82 9.06
CA PHE A 142 30.52 -12.09 10.03
C PHE A 142 31.03 -13.01 11.16
N MET A 143 30.14 -13.83 11.72
CA MET A 143 30.50 -14.76 12.80
C MET A 143 31.43 -15.87 12.33
N GLN A 144 31.30 -16.32 11.10
CA GLN A 144 32.21 -17.31 10.52
C GLN A 144 33.61 -16.72 10.34
N LEU A 145 33.74 -15.49 9.89
CA LEU A 145 35.03 -14.85 9.62
C LEU A 145 35.68 -14.27 10.88
N HIS A 146 34.89 -13.65 11.76
CA HIS A 146 35.38 -12.85 12.86
C HIS A 146 34.93 -13.31 14.25
N GLY A 147 34.01 -14.27 14.34
CA GLY A 147 33.37 -14.69 15.58
C GLY A 147 34.37 -15.20 16.62
N LYS A 148 35.40 -15.97 16.21
CA LYS A 148 36.46 -16.45 17.10
C LYS A 148 37.23 -15.28 17.72
N ALA A 149 37.62 -14.29 16.91
CA ALA A 149 38.35 -13.12 17.38
C ALA A 149 37.47 -12.26 18.31
N LEU A 150 36.20 -12.07 17.96
CA LEU A 150 35.22 -11.37 18.80
C LEU A 150 35.07 -12.02 20.17
N ILE A 151 34.86 -13.34 20.21
CA ILE A 151 34.71 -14.08 21.49
C ILE A 151 35.99 -14.00 22.33
N GLN A 152 37.17 -14.15 21.72
CA GLN A 152 38.45 -14.03 22.42
C GLN A 152 38.64 -12.63 23.03
N THR A 153 38.32 -11.59 22.28
CA THR A 153 38.40 -10.21 22.76
C THR A 153 37.45 -9.96 23.93
N LEU A 154 36.20 -10.39 23.84
CA LEU A 154 35.23 -10.27 24.92
C LEU A 154 35.63 -11.08 26.17
N SER A 155 36.22 -12.26 25.97
CA SER A 155 36.75 -13.08 27.11
C SER A 155 37.92 -12.39 27.79
N LEU A 156 38.81 -11.76 27.04
CA LEU A 156 39.92 -10.98 27.60
C LEU A 156 39.41 -9.75 28.37
N LEU A 157 38.46 -9.01 27.81
CA LEU A 157 37.83 -7.86 28.47
C LEU A 157 37.17 -8.30 29.78
N LYS A 158 36.40 -9.40 29.78
CA LYS A 158 35.80 -9.94 30.99
C LYS A 158 36.85 -10.24 32.09
N SER A 159 38.01 -10.81 31.70
CA SER A 159 39.07 -11.17 32.66
C SER A 159 39.76 -9.93 33.25
N THR A 160 39.87 -8.83 32.52
CA THR A 160 40.46 -7.58 33.03
C THR A 160 39.47 -6.79 33.88
N MET A 161 38.23 -6.68 33.47
CA MET A 161 37.19 -5.96 34.21
C MET A 161 36.91 -6.58 35.60
N GLY A 162 36.96 -7.91 35.72
CA GLY A 162 36.83 -8.58 37.00
C GLY A 162 37.99 -8.31 37.97
N ARG A 163 39.20 -8.01 37.46
CA ARG A 163 40.38 -7.70 38.29
C ARG A 163 40.40 -6.25 38.78
N GLU A 164 40.00 -5.30 37.98
CA GLU A 164 39.91 -3.90 38.39
C GLU A 164 38.89 -3.68 39.50
N ALA A 165 37.76 -4.39 39.47
CA ALA A 165 36.78 -4.36 40.55
C ALA A 165 37.33 -4.92 41.87
N SER A 166 38.34 -5.81 41.87
CA SER A 166 38.93 -6.39 43.05
C SER A 166 40.07 -5.56 43.65
N VAL A 167 40.66 -4.63 42.93
CA VAL A 167 41.80 -3.80 43.36
C VAL A 167 41.38 -2.47 44.05
N VAL A 168 40.15 -2.01 43.84
CA VAL A 168 39.62 -0.78 44.49
C VAL A 168 39.00 -1.02 45.84
N VAL A 169 39.36 -2.07 46.55
CA VAL A 169 38.70 -2.48 47.79
C VAL A 169 39.46 -2.07 49.05
N GLY A 170 39.17 -0.87 49.51
CA GLY A 170 39.15 -0.57 50.94
C GLY A 170 37.73 -0.44 51.51
N VAL A 171 36.68 -0.56 50.73
CA VAL A 171 35.29 -0.44 51.20
C VAL A 171 34.41 -1.44 50.44
N VAL A 172 33.82 -2.36 51.18
CA VAL A 172 32.85 -3.36 50.71
C VAL A 172 31.60 -2.66 50.20
N HIS A 173 31.52 -2.37 48.88
CA HIS A 173 30.25 -2.12 48.22
C HIS A 173 30.29 -2.70 46.83
N SER A 174 29.52 -3.79 46.68
CA SER A 174 29.13 -4.46 45.41
C SER A 174 30.26 -4.57 44.39
N VAL A 175 30.99 -5.66 44.49
CA VAL A 175 31.76 -6.17 43.32
C VAL A 175 30.74 -6.37 42.21
N ASN A 176 30.74 -5.49 41.23
CA ASN A 176 29.91 -5.68 40.05
C ASN A 176 30.34 -7.01 39.42
N ASP A 177 29.40 -7.93 39.34
CA ASP A 177 29.61 -9.22 38.69
C ASP A 177 30.25 -9.00 37.30
N PRO A 178 31.36 -9.68 36.96
CA PRO A 178 32.05 -9.51 35.69
C PRO A 178 31.12 -9.67 34.49
N ASP A 179 30.07 -10.49 34.59
CA ASP A 179 29.08 -10.68 33.54
C ASP A 179 28.22 -9.43 33.36
N THR A 180 27.86 -8.77 34.45
CA THR A 180 27.11 -7.49 34.40
C THR A 180 27.94 -6.37 33.75
N VAL A 181 29.20 -6.24 34.16
CA VAL A 181 30.11 -5.22 33.59
C VAL A 181 30.32 -5.47 32.07
N LEU A 182 30.51 -6.73 31.68
CA LEU A 182 30.65 -7.07 30.25
C LEU A 182 29.35 -6.79 29.46
N LYS A 183 28.19 -7.10 30.03
CA LYS A 183 26.88 -6.78 29.40
C LYS A 183 26.71 -5.27 29.21
N ASP A 184 27.05 -4.46 30.21
CA ASP A 184 26.98 -3.01 30.12
C ASP A 184 27.96 -2.46 29.09
N PHE A 185 29.18 -3.04 29.01
CA PHE A 185 30.14 -2.69 27.96
C PHE A 185 29.62 -2.99 26.57
N ILE A 186 29.06 -4.17 26.34
CA ILE A 186 28.47 -4.58 25.05
C ILE A 186 27.28 -3.66 24.72
N HIS A 187 26.42 -3.43 25.71
CA HIS A 187 25.27 -2.53 25.53
C HIS A 187 25.71 -1.13 25.10
N LYS A 188 26.66 -0.54 25.80
CA LYS A 188 27.14 0.83 25.54
C LYS A 188 27.87 0.96 24.22
N ASN A 189 28.73 -0.02 23.88
CA ASN A 189 29.67 0.12 22.75
C ASN A 189 29.20 -0.59 21.47
N ILE A 190 28.22 -1.49 21.54
CA ILE A 190 27.71 -2.24 20.40
C ILE A 190 26.22 -2.02 20.20
N ILE A 191 25.40 -2.33 21.23
CA ILE A 191 23.94 -2.32 21.08
C ILE A 191 23.43 -0.88 20.90
N LYS A 192 23.79 0.03 21.79
CA LYS A 192 23.33 1.42 21.73
C LYS A 192 23.74 2.11 20.41
N PRO A 193 24.98 2.06 19.94
CA PRO A 193 25.33 2.57 18.60
C PRO A 193 24.55 1.89 17.46
N ALA A 194 24.33 0.56 17.52
CA ALA A 194 23.57 -0.16 16.52
C ALA A 194 22.09 0.27 16.46
N LEU A 195 21.48 0.59 17.62
CA LEU A 195 20.09 1.07 17.69
C LEU A 195 19.93 2.53 17.24
N THR A 196 20.99 3.33 17.31
CA THR A 196 20.98 4.76 16.92
C THR A 196 21.53 5.01 15.52
N ASN A 197 22.10 3.99 14.89
CA ASN A 197 22.68 4.07 13.57
C ASN A 197 21.72 3.48 12.53
N ASP A 198 21.11 4.33 11.72
CA ASP A 198 20.25 3.94 10.59
C ASP A 198 21.06 3.49 9.35
N ALA A 199 22.36 3.22 9.51
CA ALA A 199 23.21 2.79 8.41
C ALA A 199 22.78 1.40 7.90
N MET A 200 21.94 1.43 6.90
CA MET A 200 21.60 0.24 6.13
C MET A 200 22.72 -0.04 5.12
N PRO A 201 23.01 -1.31 4.82
CA PRO A 201 24.06 -1.66 3.86
C PRO A 201 23.59 -1.41 2.42
N GLU A 202 23.46 -0.12 2.03
CA GLU A 202 23.01 0.31 0.70
C GLU A 202 23.85 -0.30 -0.45
N GLN A 203 25.10 -0.62 -0.18
CA GLN A 203 25.99 -1.25 -1.14
C GLN A 203 25.74 -2.76 -1.30
N ASP A 204 24.96 -3.36 -0.43
CA ASP A 204 24.63 -4.79 -0.51
C ASP A 204 23.84 -5.09 -1.79
N PRO A 205 24.23 -6.12 -2.56
CA PRO A 205 23.59 -6.44 -3.83
C PRO A 205 22.09 -6.76 -3.71
N VAL A 206 21.65 -7.34 -2.58
CA VAL A 206 20.23 -7.65 -2.34
C VAL A 206 19.44 -6.36 -2.16
N PHE A 207 19.95 -5.39 -1.37
CA PHE A 207 19.29 -4.10 -1.16
C PHE A 207 19.31 -3.21 -2.39
N LYS A 208 20.30 -3.37 -3.29
CA LYS A 208 20.27 -2.70 -4.61
C LYS A 208 19.12 -3.18 -5.49
N LEU A 209 18.72 -4.45 -5.37
CA LEU A 209 17.61 -5.03 -6.13
C LEU A 209 16.24 -4.78 -5.45
N ALA A 210 16.18 -4.96 -4.13
CA ALA A 210 14.93 -4.91 -3.37
C ALA A 210 14.55 -3.51 -2.88
N GLY A 211 15.53 -2.61 -2.78
CA GLY A 211 15.43 -1.38 -2.01
C GLY A 211 15.65 -1.63 -0.52
N VAL A 212 16.05 -0.57 0.18
CA VAL A 212 16.29 -0.60 1.64
C VAL A 212 14.96 -0.64 2.43
N ALA A 213 13.90 -0.10 1.82
CA ALA A 213 12.56 -0.07 2.39
C ALA A 213 11.52 -0.35 1.29
N PRO A 214 10.33 -0.86 1.65
CA PRO A 214 9.25 -1.00 0.70
C PRO A 214 8.78 0.38 0.21
N ASP A 215 8.19 0.41 -0.99
CA ASP A 215 7.68 1.62 -1.61
C ASP A 215 6.74 2.37 -0.65
N TYR A 216 6.94 3.68 -0.52
CA TYR A 216 6.13 4.54 0.34
C TYR A 216 4.64 4.48 -0.04
N ALA A 217 4.33 4.39 -1.33
CA ALA A 217 2.95 4.25 -1.80
C ALA A 217 2.30 2.93 -1.33
N ALA A 218 3.07 1.84 -1.19
CA ALA A 218 2.55 0.60 -0.62
C ALA A 218 2.19 0.75 0.87
N ARG A 219 3.00 1.49 1.63
CA ARG A 219 2.69 1.80 3.04
C ARG A 219 1.41 2.64 3.17
N LEU A 220 1.21 3.61 2.28
CA LEU A 220 -0.01 4.41 2.24
C LEU A 220 -1.24 3.57 1.86
N ASP A 221 -1.13 2.66 0.89
CA ASP A 221 -2.22 1.79 0.52
C ASP A 221 -2.54 0.81 1.65
N PHE A 222 -1.53 0.21 2.28
CA PHE A 222 -1.70 -0.69 3.42
C PHE A 222 -2.36 0.00 4.63
N SER A 223 -2.02 1.27 4.90
CA SER A 223 -2.64 2.03 6.00
C SER A 223 -4.16 2.25 5.85
N LYS A 224 -4.69 2.07 4.62
CA LYS A 224 -6.13 2.17 4.31
C LYS A 224 -6.85 0.84 4.43
N GLN A 225 -6.17 -0.24 4.81
CA GLN A 225 -6.76 -1.55 4.97
C GLN A 225 -7.91 -1.52 5.99
N LEU A 226 -9.06 -2.00 5.57
CA LEU A 226 -10.23 -2.10 6.44
C LEU A 226 -10.05 -3.22 7.47
N SER A 227 -10.64 -3.04 8.65
CA SER A 227 -10.73 -4.13 9.61
C SER A 227 -11.57 -5.28 9.05
N PRO A 228 -11.33 -6.55 9.47
CA PRO A 228 -12.12 -7.70 9.00
C PRO A 228 -13.64 -7.50 9.13
N ALA A 229 -14.08 -6.86 10.21
CA ALA A 229 -15.49 -6.57 10.45
C ALA A 229 -16.05 -5.52 9.46
N ALA A 230 -15.26 -4.49 9.14
CA ALA A 230 -15.66 -3.46 8.17
C ALA A 230 -15.71 -4.04 6.75
N LEU A 231 -14.73 -4.88 6.39
CA LEU A 231 -14.70 -5.58 5.11
C LEU A 231 -15.90 -6.53 4.95
N HIS A 232 -16.23 -7.28 5.98
CA HIS A 232 -17.40 -8.17 5.96
C HIS A 232 -18.71 -7.40 5.74
N LYS A 233 -18.90 -6.29 6.46
CA LYS A 233 -20.07 -5.41 6.25
C LYS A 233 -20.13 -4.86 4.82
N MET A 234 -19.00 -4.48 4.26
CA MET A 234 -18.92 -3.96 2.90
C MET A 234 -19.30 -5.04 1.86
N LYS A 235 -18.80 -6.27 2.02
CA LYS A 235 -19.16 -7.41 1.14
C LYS A 235 -20.66 -7.74 1.19
N ILE A 236 -21.24 -7.82 2.39
CA ILE A 236 -22.68 -8.06 2.55
C ILE A 236 -23.49 -6.96 1.86
N ARG A 237 -23.11 -5.71 2.03
CA ARG A 237 -23.81 -4.58 1.39
C ARG A 237 -23.74 -4.65 -0.13
N GLN A 238 -22.59 -5.04 -0.68
CA GLN A 238 -22.43 -5.22 -2.13
C GLN A 238 -23.28 -6.38 -2.65
N GLU A 239 -23.31 -7.52 -1.96
CA GLU A 239 -24.16 -8.65 -2.30
C GLU A 239 -25.66 -8.27 -2.29
N GLN A 240 -26.10 -7.53 -1.27
CA GLN A 240 -27.47 -7.05 -1.18
C GLN A 240 -27.85 -6.11 -2.34
N MET A 241 -26.96 -5.20 -2.73
CA MET A 241 -27.19 -4.33 -3.89
C MET A 241 -27.30 -5.12 -5.21
N LEU A 242 -26.46 -6.14 -5.40
CA LEU A 242 -26.51 -7.01 -6.58
C LEU A 242 -27.80 -7.83 -6.63
N LEU A 243 -28.28 -8.35 -5.50
CA LEU A 243 -29.55 -9.09 -5.41
C LEU A 243 -30.75 -8.19 -5.70
N GLN A 244 -30.77 -6.95 -5.19
CA GLN A 244 -31.85 -5.99 -5.47
C GLN A 244 -31.89 -5.62 -6.96
N LYS A 245 -30.74 -5.43 -7.60
CA LYS A 245 -30.65 -5.14 -9.04
C LYS A 245 -31.19 -6.29 -9.89
N ASN A 246 -30.86 -7.53 -9.53
CA ASN A 246 -31.34 -8.71 -10.26
C ASN A 246 -32.86 -8.91 -10.12
N ASN A 247 -33.43 -8.60 -8.96
CA ASN A 247 -34.88 -8.71 -8.73
C ASN A 247 -35.66 -7.62 -9.49
N SER A 248 -35.14 -6.39 -9.57
CA SER A 248 -35.79 -5.31 -10.33
C SER A 248 -35.78 -5.55 -11.85
N VAL A 249 -34.81 -6.28 -12.38
CA VAL A 249 -34.76 -6.68 -13.80
C VAL A 249 -35.73 -7.81 -14.10
N SER A 250 -36.02 -8.70 -13.12
CA SER A 250 -36.96 -9.82 -13.30
C SER A 250 -38.44 -9.43 -13.14
N GLU A 251 -38.75 -8.31 -12.49
CA GLU A 251 -40.13 -7.79 -12.33
C GLU A 251 -40.54 -6.86 -13.48
N GLY A 252 -39.63 -6.49 -14.37
CA GLY A 252 -39.87 -5.60 -15.54
C GLY A 252 -40.04 -6.34 -16.86
N LEU A 253 -40.04 -7.69 -16.86
CA LEU A 253 -40.33 -8.57 -18.00
C LEU A 253 -41.69 -9.26 -17.83
#